data_a5ac4eaeceeedb92cdad16bb2e417bb1
#
_entry.id   a5ac4eaeceeedb92cdad16bb2e417bb1
#
_cell.length_a   1.000
_cell.length_b   1.000
_cell.length_c   1.000
_cell.angle_alpha   90.00
_cell.angle_beta   90.00
_cell.angle_gamma   90.00
#
_symmetry.space_group_name_H-M   'P 1'
#
loop_
_entity.id
_entity.type
_entity.pdbx_description
1 polymer ?
#
loop_
_entity_poly.entity_id
_entity_poly.type
_entity_poly.pdbx_seq_one_letter_code
_entity_poly.pdbx_strand_id
1 'polypeptide(L)'
;SSLVGSEMCIRDRPYDRSSAFFEKNIRDYEYDCILALALEALDYNDLVLVNAPFTKEVRDNAFIADLKAKLAEKGATLAVIWVETSPDVVHQRMIERNSDRDTWKLAHWDEYISRCNFSLPENLADPQHKDNLIFFKNNNDTEFEASMQDCVQILQSDAEK
;
A
#
# COMPACT_ATOMS: atom_id res chain seq x y z
N SER A 1 13.83 -11.64 0.88
CA SER A 1 12.69 -10.74 0.62
C SER A 1 13.14 -9.53 -0.18
N SER A 2 12.42 -9.21 -1.23
CA SER A 2 12.65 -8.03 -2.06
C SER A 2 11.61 -6.96 -1.74
N LEU A 3 12.05 -5.73 -1.45
CA LEU A 3 11.19 -4.57 -1.25
C LEU A 3 11.16 -3.74 -2.53
N VAL A 4 9.97 -3.60 -3.13
CA VAL A 4 9.74 -2.72 -4.29
C VAL A 4 8.89 -1.55 -3.81
N GLY A 5 9.38 -0.33 -3.94
CA GLY A 5 8.70 0.87 -3.47
C GLY A 5 8.72 2.01 -4.48
N SER A 6 7.64 2.78 -4.52
CA SER A 6 7.49 3.94 -5.40
C SER A 6 8.35 5.14 -4.99
N GLU A 7 8.88 5.15 -3.76
CA GLU A 7 9.58 6.33 -3.22
C GLU A 7 10.98 6.56 -3.80
N MET A 8 11.63 5.53 -4.33
CA MET A 8 12.96 5.69 -4.96
C MET A 8 12.95 6.55 -6.23
N CYS A 9 11.77 6.74 -6.85
CA CYS A 9 11.63 7.48 -8.10
C CYS A 9 11.23 8.96 -7.91
N ILE A 10 11.06 9.45 -6.69
CA ILE A 10 10.40 10.75 -6.42
C ILE A 10 11.36 11.93 -6.48
N ARG A 11 12.67 11.72 -6.31
CA ARG A 11 13.62 12.80 -6.00
C ARG A 11 13.89 13.78 -7.14
N ASP A 12 13.63 13.41 -8.40
CA ASP A 12 14.02 14.21 -9.56
C ASP A 12 12.87 14.51 -10.54
N ARG A 13 11.62 14.56 -10.08
CA ARG A 13 10.48 14.72 -10.98
C ARG A 13 10.06 16.18 -11.16
N PRO A 14 9.94 16.63 -12.43
CA PRO A 14 9.48 17.98 -12.74
C PRO A 14 7.97 18.20 -12.55
N TYR A 15 7.20 17.13 -12.19
CA TYR A 15 5.74 17.21 -12.07
C TYR A 15 5.27 16.86 -10.67
N ASP A 16 4.43 17.73 -10.11
CA ASP A 16 3.72 17.48 -8.87
C ASP A 16 2.83 16.24 -9.01
N ARG A 17 2.95 15.28 -8.09
CA ARG A 17 2.12 14.06 -8.06
C ARG A 17 0.64 14.34 -7.82
N SER A 18 0.29 15.53 -7.34
CA SER A 18 -1.09 16.00 -7.20
C SER A 18 -1.65 16.65 -8.48
N SER A 19 -0.83 16.80 -9.52
CA SER A 19 -1.27 17.40 -10.77
C SER A 19 -2.18 16.49 -11.58
N ALA A 20 -3.16 17.07 -12.27
CA ALA A 20 -4.02 16.34 -13.21
C ALA A 20 -3.22 15.64 -14.33
N PHE A 21 -2.07 16.20 -14.71
CA PHE A 21 -1.19 15.61 -15.71
C PHE A 21 -0.58 14.30 -15.18
N PHE A 22 -0.07 14.30 -13.95
CA PHE A 22 0.50 13.11 -13.32
C PHE A 22 -0.56 12.01 -13.20
N GLU A 23 -1.72 12.34 -12.64
CA GLU A 23 -2.82 11.39 -12.44
C GLU A 23 -3.28 10.73 -13.74
N LYS A 24 -3.33 11.50 -14.84
CA LYS A 24 -3.83 11.01 -16.13
C LYS A 24 -2.78 10.26 -16.97
N ASN A 25 -1.51 10.65 -16.88
CA ASN A 25 -0.51 10.22 -17.86
C ASN A 25 0.67 9.45 -17.27
N ILE A 26 0.87 9.47 -15.94
CA ILE A 26 2.07 8.89 -15.33
C ILE A 26 1.71 7.83 -14.29
N ARG A 27 0.68 8.08 -13.47
CA ARG A 27 0.33 7.28 -12.32
C ARG A 27 0.18 5.79 -12.64
N ASP A 28 -0.61 5.46 -13.63
CA ASP A 28 -0.90 4.06 -13.97
C ASP A 28 0.35 3.33 -14.45
N TYR A 29 1.22 3.99 -15.23
CA TYR A 29 2.51 3.43 -15.63
C TYR A 29 3.45 3.13 -14.45
N GLU A 30 3.42 3.96 -13.40
CA GLU A 30 4.21 3.68 -12.19
C GLU A 30 3.72 2.41 -11.49
N TYR A 31 2.41 2.25 -11.34
CA TYR A 31 1.84 1.07 -10.71
C TYR A 31 2.06 -0.19 -11.56
N ASP A 32 1.87 -0.09 -12.87
CA ASP A 32 2.16 -1.20 -13.79
C ASP A 32 3.63 -1.63 -13.72
N CYS A 33 4.55 -0.67 -13.68
CA CYS A 33 5.98 -0.94 -13.55
C CYS A 33 6.31 -1.62 -12.21
N ILE A 34 5.77 -1.13 -11.10
CA ILE A 34 5.98 -1.72 -9.76
C ILE A 34 5.47 -3.16 -9.73
N LEU A 35 4.29 -3.41 -10.27
CA LEU A 35 3.70 -4.74 -10.29
C LEU A 35 4.44 -5.69 -11.24
N ALA A 36 4.89 -5.22 -12.41
CA ALA A 36 5.71 -6.01 -13.31
C ALA A 36 7.02 -6.46 -12.65
N LEU A 37 7.70 -5.53 -11.95
CA LEU A 37 8.91 -5.85 -11.18
C LEU A 37 8.63 -6.82 -10.03
N ALA A 38 7.49 -6.68 -9.36
CA ALA A 38 7.11 -7.59 -8.28
C ALA A 38 6.86 -9.01 -8.80
N LEU A 39 6.16 -9.14 -9.94
CA LEU A 39 5.92 -10.43 -10.60
C LEU A 39 7.22 -11.09 -11.10
N GLU A 40 8.18 -10.31 -11.62
CA GLU A 40 9.50 -10.80 -11.98
C GLU A 40 10.29 -11.25 -10.74
N ALA A 41 10.22 -10.47 -9.65
CA ALA A 41 10.92 -10.78 -8.40
C ALA A 41 10.46 -12.11 -7.77
N LEU A 42 9.22 -12.55 -8.02
CA LEU A 42 8.71 -13.85 -7.57
C LEU A 42 9.39 -15.05 -8.23
N ASP A 43 10.05 -14.87 -9.36
CA ASP A 43 10.84 -15.95 -9.98
C ASP A 43 12.10 -16.31 -9.16
N TYR A 44 12.47 -15.45 -8.21
CA TYR A 44 13.70 -15.57 -7.41
C TYR A 44 13.47 -15.48 -5.90
N ASN A 45 12.25 -15.20 -5.46
CA ASN A 45 11.94 -14.96 -4.05
C ASN A 45 10.58 -15.58 -3.68
N ASP A 46 10.52 -16.24 -2.54
CA ASP A 46 9.28 -16.82 -1.98
C ASP A 46 8.32 -15.74 -1.45
N LEU A 47 8.82 -14.55 -1.13
CA LEU A 47 8.04 -13.41 -0.64
C LEU A 47 8.51 -12.11 -1.27
N VAL A 48 7.57 -11.37 -1.85
CA VAL A 48 7.78 -10.02 -2.40
C VAL A 48 6.84 -9.03 -1.72
N LEU A 49 7.40 -8.00 -1.10
CA LEU A 49 6.63 -6.92 -0.47
C LEU A 49 6.59 -5.71 -1.40
N VAL A 50 5.38 -5.26 -1.73
CA VAL A 50 5.15 -4.05 -2.53
C VAL A 50 4.56 -2.97 -1.64
N ASN A 51 5.28 -1.85 -1.50
CA ASN A 51 4.85 -0.71 -0.71
C ASN A 51 4.48 0.46 -1.61
N ALA A 52 3.17 0.68 -1.79
CA ALA A 52 2.61 1.82 -2.49
C ALA A 52 1.19 2.11 -1.97
N PRO A 53 0.64 3.30 -2.18
CA PRO A 53 -0.67 3.65 -1.64
C PRO A 53 -1.82 2.75 -2.11
N PHE A 54 -1.86 2.33 -3.36
CA PHE A 54 -2.90 1.45 -3.96
C PHE A 54 -4.36 1.80 -3.60
N THR A 55 -4.64 3.07 -3.31
CA THR A 55 -5.93 3.51 -2.74
C THR A 55 -7.13 3.28 -3.65
N LYS A 56 -6.93 3.30 -4.97
CA LYS A 56 -7.96 3.00 -5.97
C LYS A 56 -7.97 1.52 -6.31
N GLU A 57 -6.80 0.95 -6.51
CA GLU A 57 -6.57 -0.41 -7.00
C GLU A 57 -7.16 -1.45 -6.05
N VAL A 58 -6.94 -1.27 -4.74
CA VAL A 58 -7.50 -2.20 -3.73
C VAL A 58 -9.03 -2.16 -3.62
N ARG A 59 -9.67 -1.12 -4.20
CA ARG A 59 -11.13 -0.97 -4.25
C ARG A 59 -11.73 -1.44 -5.58
N ASP A 60 -10.90 -1.82 -6.53
CA ASP A 60 -11.32 -2.31 -7.85
C ASP A 60 -11.26 -3.83 -7.89
N ASN A 61 -12.45 -4.45 -7.94
CA ASN A 61 -12.58 -5.91 -8.02
C ASN A 61 -11.93 -6.49 -9.27
N ALA A 62 -11.98 -5.77 -10.41
CA ALA A 62 -11.39 -6.25 -11.66
C ALA A 62 -9.85 -6.25 -11.55
N PHE A 63 -9.27 -5.20 -10.95
CA PHE A 63 -7.85 -5.12 -10.69
C PHE A 63 -7.37 -6.25 -9.76
N ILE A 64 -8.06 -6.48 -8.65
CA ILE A 64 -7.70 -7.55 -7.70
C ILE A 64 -7.83 -8.94 -8.36
N ALA A 65 -8.86 -9.17 -9.16
CA ALA A 65 -9.04 -10.44 -9.87
C ALA A 65 -7.92 -10.68 -10.90
N ASP A 66 -7.56 -9.67 -11.69
CA ASP A 66 -6.46 -9.75 -12.68
C ASP A 66 -5.11 -9.99 -12.00
N LEU A 67 -4.83 -9.27 -10.92
CA LEU A 67 -3.60 -9.46 -10.14
C LEU A 67 -3.52 -10.88 -9.57
N LYS A 68 -4.61 -11.39 -8.98
CA LYS A 68 -4.67 -12.78 -8.47
C LYS A 68 -4.45 -13.81 -9.57
N ALA A 69 -5.00 -13.60 -10.77
CA ALA A 69 -4.79 -14.49 -11.91
C ALA A 69 -3.31 -14.54 -12.32
N LYS A 70 -2.66 -13.37 -12.42
CA LYS A 70 -1.21 -13.28 -12.73
C LYS A 70 -0.34 -13.92 -11.65
N LEU A 71 -0.71 -13.76 -10.38
CA LEU A 71 0.00 -14.40 -9.27
C LEU A 71 -0.17 -15.92 -9.28
N ALA A 72 -1.36 -16.42 -9.60
CA ALA A 72 -1.61 -17.85 -9.72
C ALA A 72 -0.75 -18.53 -10.81
N GLU A 73 -0.47 -17.85 -11.93
CA GLU A 73 0.45 -18.32 -12.97
C GLU A 73 1.88 -18.51 -12.43
N LYS A 74 2.25 -17.75 -11.39
CA LYS A 74 3.53 -17.83 -10.68
C LYS A 74 3.51 -18.78 -9.47
N GLY A 75 2.37 -19.42 -9.19
CA GLY A 75 2.18 -20.22 -7.97
C GLY A 75 2.17 -19.40 -6.68
N ALA A 76 1.89 -18.10 -6.79
CA ALA A 76 1.89 -17.16 -5.67
C ALA A 76 0.47 -16.73 -5.30
N THR A 77 0.31 -16.22 -4.08
CA THR A 77 -0.94 -15.68 -3.55
C THR A 77 -0.79 -14.19 -3.20
N LEU A 78 -1.91 -13.48 -3.16
CA LEU A 78 -1.95 -12.07 -2.75
C LEU A 78 -2.33 -11.97 -1.27
N ALA A 79 -1.54 -11.24 -0.49
CA ALA A 79 -1.93 -10.75 0.81
C ALA A 79 -1.92 -9.21 0.81
N VAL A 80 -2.98 -8.58 1.30
CA VAL A 80 -3.08 -7.13 1.44
C VAL A 80 -2.87 -6.77 2.91
N ILE A 81 -1.80 -6.04 3.19
CA ILE A 81 -1.55 -5.49 4.53
C ILE A 81 -2.19 -4.10 4.59
N TRP A 82 -3.30 -4.00 5.33
CA TRP A 82 -4.00 -2.74 5.54
C TRP A 82 -3.43 -2.02 6.75
N VAL A 83 -2.61 -1.01 6.49
CA VAL A 83 -1.97 -0.22 7.55
C VAL A 83 -2.92 0.88 8.02
N GLU A 84 -3.38 0.77 9.26
CA GLU A 84 -4.29 1.71 9.90
C GLU A 84 -3.53 2.63 10.85
N THR A 85 -3.71 3.94 10.66
CA THR A 85 -3.17 4.98 11.54
C THR A 85 -4.22 6.07 11.70
N SER A 86 -4.47 6.51 12.93
CA SER A 86 -5.44 7.58 13.18
C SER A 86 -4.99 8.90 12.55
N PRO A 87 -5.93 9.76 12.12
CA PRO A 87 -5.61 11.07 11.55
C PRO A 87 -4.71 11.92 12.44
N ASP A 88 -4.93 11.89 13.75
CA ASP A 88 -4.13 12.68 14.71
C ASP A 88 -2.67 12.23 14.74
N VAL A 89 -2.43 10.92 14.74
CA VAL A 89 -1.08 10.36 14.67
C VAL A 89 -0.42 10.66 13.33
N VAL A 90 -1.17 10.58 12.23
CA VAL A 90 -0.66 10.96 10.89
C VAL A 90 -0.25 12.42 10.88
N HIS A 91 -1.07 13.33 11.44
CA HIS A 91 -0.78 14.74 11.52
C HIS A 91 0.50 15.02 12.32
N GLN A 92 0.59 14.43 13.51
CA GLN A 92 1.77 14.57 14.37
C GLN A 92 3.06 14.09 13.66
N ARG A 93 3.01 12.91 13.03
CA ARG A 93 4.16 12.37 12.29
C ARG A 93 4.55 13.23 11.07
N MET A 94 3.59 13.86 10.40
CA MET A 94 3.89 14.80 9.31
C MET A 94 4.60 16.06 9.83
N ILE A 95 4.17 16.60 10.98
CA ILE A 95 4.82 17.73 11.65
C ILE A 95 6.27 17.35 12.02
N GLU A 96 6.46 16.22 12.68
CA GLU A 96 7.77 15.76 13.14
C GLU A 96 8.73 15.47 11.98
N ARG A 97 8.21 14.89 10.89
CA ARG A 97 9.00 14.61 9.69
C ARG A 97 9.47 15.88 8.98
N ASN A 98 8.72 16.98 9.09
CA ASN A 98 9.01 18.30 8.54
C ASN A 98 9.49 18.26 7.07
N SER A 99 8.75 17.57 6.20
CA SER A 99 9.09 17.38 4.80
C SER A 99 8.37 18.39 3.92
N ASP A 100 9.07 18.94 2.92
CA ASP A 100 8.51 19.87 1.92
C ASP A 100 7.26 19.31 1.22
N ARG A 101 7.21 18.00 1.00
CA ARG A 101 6.05 17.31 0.40
C ARG A 101 4.76 17.40 1.24
N ASP A 102 4.88 17.71 2.52
CA ASP A 102 3.75 17.77 3.46
C ASP A 102 3.30 19.21 3.74
N THR A 103 4.02 20.21 3.26
CA THR A 103 3.78 21.64 3.54
C THR A 103 2.34 22.03 3.20
N TRP A 104 1.85 21.67 2.02
CA TRP A 104 0.47 22.00 1.63
C TRP A 104 -0.55 21.27 2.50
N LYS A 105 -0.33 20.01 2.81
CA LYS A 105 -1.24 19.19 3.62
C LYS A 105 -1.37 19.71 5.04
N LEU A 106 -0.23 20.12 5.65
CA LEU A 106 -0.20 20.70 6.98
C LEU A 106 -0.87 22.07 7.03
N ALA A 107 -0.68 22.89 5.97
CA ALA A 107 -1.32 24.19 5.87
C ALA A 107 -2.85 24.12 5.63
N HIS A 108 -3.34 22.99 5.06
CA HIS A 108 -4.74 22.78 4.69
C HIS A 108 -5.26 21.45 5.26
N TRP A 109 -4.97 21.19 6.53
CA TRP A 109 -5.21 19.89 7.15
C TRP A 109 -6.66 19.41 7.06
N ASP A 110 -7.62 20.25 7.40
CA ASP A 110 -9.04 19.89 7.36
C ASP A 110 -9.51 19.56 5.94
N GLU A 111 -9.04 20.33 4.95
CA GLU A 111 -9.31 20.05 3.54
C GLU A 111 -8.66 18.73 3.09
N TYR A 112 -7.43 18.48 3.48
CA TYR A 112 -6.72 17.25 3.18
C TYR A 112 -7.45 16.04 3.76
N ILE A 113 -7.78 16.05 5.06
CA ILE A 113 -8.46 14.95 5.74
C ILE A 113 -9.85 14.68 5.18
N SER A 114 -10.60 15.72 4.81
CA SER A 114 -11.94 15.56 4.21
C SER A 114 -11.91 14.81 2.88
N ARG A 115 -10.78 14.82 2.19
CA ARG A 115 -10.57 14.10 0.91
C ARG A 115 -10.03 12.68 1.10
N CYS A 116 -9.54 12.36 2.29
CA CYS A 116 -9.00 11.03 2.59
C CYS A 116 -10.13 10.04 2.89
N ASN A 117 -10.06 8.88 2.29
CA ASN A 117 -10.95 7.76 2.62
C ASN A 117 -10.20 6.73 3.45
N PHE A 118 -10.46 6.72 4.76
CA PHE A 118 -9.86 5.78 5.71
C PHE A 118 -10.66 4.50 5.89
N SER A 119 -11.85 4.39 5.26
CA SER A 119 -12.67 3.19 5.38
C SER A 119 -11.99 1.99 4.71
N LEU A 120 -12.14 0.82 5.30
CA LEU A 120 -11.74 -0.42 4.65
C LEU A 120 -12.50 -0.58 3.33
N PRO A 121 -11.83 -0.94 2.22
CA PRO A 121 -12.52 -1.25 0.97
C PRO A 121 -13.54 -2.38 1.16
N GLU A 122 -14.78 -2.18 0.69
CA GLU A 122 -15.88 -3.15 0.86
C GLU A 122 -15.51 -4.52 0.28
N ASN A 123 -14.84 -4.54 -0.86
CA ASN A 123 -14.39 -5.76 -1.51
C ASN A 123 -13.34 -6.55 -0.72
N LEU A 124 -12.56 -5.89 0.14
CA LEU A 124 -11.62 -6.55 1.05
C LEU A 124 -12.29 -6.96 2.36
N ALA A 125 -13.40 -6.33 2.71
CA ALA A 125 -14.22 -6.70 3.86
C ALA A 125 -15.09 -7.95 3.60
N ASP A 126 -15.24 -8.36 2.34
CA ASP A 126 -15.98 -9.56 1.95
C ASP A 126 -15.36 -10.81 2.58
N PRO A 127 -16.17 -11.70 3.21
CA PRO A 127 -15.68 -12.96 3.77
C PRO A 127 -14.90 -13.84 2.79
N GLN A 128 -15.17 -13.74 1.48
CA GLN A 128 -14.43 -14.48 0.44
C GLN A 128 -13.00 -13.98 0.24
N HIS A 129 -12.71 -12.75 0.67
CA HIS A 129 -11.37 -12.14 0.55
C HIS A 129 -10.65 -12.03 1.90
N LYS A 130 -11.30 -12.47 2.98
CA LYS A 130 -10.82 -12.30 4.35
C LYS A 130 -9.47 -12.96 4.61
N ASP A 131 -9.21 -14.09 3.96
CA ASP A 131 -7.96 -14.83 4.14
C ASP A 131 -6.72 -14.14 3.55
N ASN A 132 -6.95 -13.08 2.73
CA ASN A 132 -5.89 -12.31 2.10
C ASN A 132 -5.71 -10.90 2.71
N LEU A 133 -6.38 -10.60 3.82
CA LEU A 133 -6.35 -9.30 4.46
C LEU A 133 -5.70 -9.39 5.84
N ILE A 134 -4.62 -8.64 6.01
CA ILE A 134 -3.89 -8.52 7.28
C ILE A 134 -4.08 -7.09 7.79
N PHE A 135 -4.65 -6.93 8.98
CA PHE A 135 -4.75 -5.64 9.64
C PHE A 135 -3.46 -5.30 10.37
N PHE A 136 -2.94 -4.12 10.13
CA PHE A 136 -1.73 -3.62 10.76
C PHE A 136 -2.00 -2.27 11.42
N LYS A 137 -2.08 -2.24 12.74
CA LYS A 137 -2.26 -1.01 13.52
C LYS A 137 -0.92 -0.34 13.76
N ASN A 138 -0.87 0.98 13.51
CA ASN A 138 0.37 1.75 13.58
C ASN A 138 0.17 3.11 14.27
N ASN A 139 -0.56 3.15 15.40
CA ASN A 139 -0.74 4.39 16.13
C ASN A 139 0.38 4.66 17.15
N ASN A 140 0.96 3.60 17.71
CA ASN A 140 2.03 3.66 18.70
C ASN A 140 2.91 2.40 18.60
N ASP A 141 4.04 2.40 19.31
CA ASP A 141 5.03 1.31 19.25
C ASP A 141 4.44 -0.04 19.70
N THR A 142 3.58 -0.05 20.71
CA THR A 142 2.96 -1.30 21.20
C THR A 142 2.04 -1.92 20.14
N GLU A 143 1.20 -1.12 19.49
CA GLU A 143 0.35 -1.59 18.39
C GLU A 143 1.18 -2.03 17.18
N PHE A 144 2.24 -1.28 16.87
CA PHE A 144 3.17 -1.62 15.79
C PHE A 144 3.83 -2.97 16.02
N GLU A 145 4.41 -3.20 17.21
CA GLU A 145 5.09 -4.46 17.56
C GLU A 145 4.14 -5.66 17.53
N ALA A 146 2.94 -5.52 18.10
CA ALA A 146 1.92 -6.56 18.06
C ALA A 146 1.49 -6.88 16.62
N SER A 147 1.19 -5.86 15.82
CA SER A 147 0.80 -6.03 14.42
C SER A 147 1.92 -6.62 13.56
N MET A 148 3.18 -6.30 13.87
CA MET A 148 4.33 -6.87 13.18
C MET A 148 4.45 -8.37 13.47
N GLN A 149 4.29 -8.78 14.72
CA GLN A 149 4.33 -10.20 15.13
C GLN A 149 3.22 -10.99 14.44
N ASP A 150 1.98 -10.48 14.48
CA ASP A 150 0.83 -11.11 13.83
C ASP A 150 1.03 -11.23 12.31
N CYS A 151 1.50 -10.16 11.67
CA CYS A 151 1.75 -10.13 10.23
C CYS A 151 2.81 -11.19 9.84
N VAL A 152 3.93 -11.26 10.54
CA VAL A 152 4.98 -12.24 10.29
C VAL A 152 4.47 -13.66 10.49
N GLN A 153 3.69 -13.91 11.54
CA GLN A 153 3.12 -15.24 11.81
C GLN A 153 2.16 -15.69 10.69
N ILE A 154 1.29 -14.80 10.22
CA ILE A 154 0.36 -15.10 9.12
C ILE A 154 1.13 -15.42 7.83
N LEU A 155 2.09 -14.57 7.45
CA LEU A 155 2.88 -14.76 6.24
C LEU A 155 3.72 -16.04 6.28
N GLN A 156 4.25 -16.42 7.43
CA GLN A 156 4.98 -17.67 7.60
C GLN A 156 4.06 -18.89 7.50
N SER A 157 2.88 -18.84 8.11
CA SER A 157 1.91 -19.94 8.06
C SER A 157 1.35 -20.18 6.65
N ASP A 158 1.30 -19.14 5.81
CA ASP A 158 0.85 -19.26 4.42
C ASP A 158 1.95 -19.80 3.50
N ALA A 159 3.22 -19.57 3.83
CA ALA A 159 4.35 -20.12 3.10
C ALA A 159 4.57 -21.63 3.33
N GLU A 160 3.98 -22.21 4.39
CA GLU A 160 4.08 -23.62 4.73
C GLU A 160 2.94 -24.48 4.12
N LYS A 161 1.95 -23.86 3.45
CA LYS A 161 0.83 -24.55 2.79
C LYS A 161 1.11 -24.82 1.33
#